data_68e071bd2636c3815b6dd5964f2066a1
#
_entry.id   68e071bd2636c3815b6dd5964f2066a1
#
_cell.length_a   1.000
_cell.length_b   1.000
_cell.length_c   1.000
_cell.angle_alpha   90.00
_cell.angle_beta   90.00
_cell.angle_gamma   90.00
#
_symmetry.space_group_name_H-M   'P 1'
#
loop_
_entity.id
_entity.type
_entity.pdbx_description
1 polymer ?
#
loop_
_entity_poly.entity_id
_entity_poly.type
_entity_poly.pdbx_seq_one_letter_code
_entity_poly.pdbx_strand_id
1 'polypeptide(L)'
;IDLLIKDIPHTLPASEEYLLSGMGEFTDFDSVFDALSDAELKFEPVLENGEKKELTHATYSAFMRSPNADVRLMAHKNMHKKFGEFNLTLTKNYLNRLKYSNYVSKTYKYANNFVRALEGEEVTEKVYNTLIGAVHSHFADFYRFAELKRQKLNLEKMRVCDFYANSFTEKAKTITYEEAQQIVKEALKCLGNDYQKLLERAFAERWIDVFPTENKSSGAYSYSTGVSHPYVMLNFAGTTEDASTLAHELGHAMHSHYSETTQPEPKQQYVIFVAEVASTVNEMLLARYKLKMAKTKIEKQAIAESLLQNFYATVFRQTMFAEFEKQINQKIADSEALAPEDLNAAYEQLLKQYFGSKVELHEYAKFEWSRIPHFYRPFYVYKYATGFVSAIAISQKIVDDQTG
;
A
#
# COMPACT_ATOMS: atom_id res chain seq x y z
N ILE A 1 -20.50 23.54 6.80
CA ILE A 1 -21.02 23.93 8.13
C ILE A 1 -20.95 22.76 9.07
N ASP A 2 -21.44 21.55 8.69
CA ASP A 2 -21.47 20.38 9.57
C ASP A 2 -20.06 19.94 10.01
N LEU A 3 -19.07 19.99 9.12
CA LEU A 3 -17.67 19.73 9.44
C LEU A 3 -17.13 20.74 10.46
N LEU A 4 -17.39 22.04 10.26
CA LEU A 4 -16.97 23.09 11.21
C LEU A 4 -17.62 22.91 12.58
N ILE A 5 -18.89 22.49 12.63
CA ILE A 5 -19.59 22.21 13.90
C ILE A 5 -18.94 21.01 14.61
N LYS A 6 -18.54 20.01 13.86
CA LYS A 6 -17.85 18.82 14.39
C LYS A 6 -16.50 19.16 15.02
N ASP A 7 -15.80 20.15 14.47
CA ASP A 7 -14.48 20.58 14.97
C ASP A 7 -14.54 21.46 16.22
N ILE A 8 -15.70 22.09 16.53
CA ILE A 8 -15.85 22.99 17.68
C ILE A 8 -15.38 22.36 19.01
N PRO A 9 -15.75 21.11 19.38
CA PRO A 9 -15.30 20.50 20.62
C PRO A 9 -13.78 20.30 20.70
N HIS A 10 -13.12 20.25 19.54
CA HIS A 10 -11.70 19.98 19.36
C HIS A 10 -10.87 21.23 19.07
N THR A 11 -11.47 22.42 19.18
CA THR A 11 -10.77 23.70 19.02
C THR A 11 -10.09 24.08 20.33
N LEU A 12 -8.84 24.53 20.25
CA LEU A 12 -8.05 25.01 21.39
C LEU A 12 -8.05 26.55 21.45
N PRO A 13 -7.83 27.15 22.65
CA PRO A 13 -7.47 28.56 22.75
C PRO A 13 -6.21 28.88 21.94
N ALA A 14 -6.12 30.07 21.36
CA ALA A 14 -5.02 30.48 20.49
C ALA A 14 -3.62 30.29 21.13
N SER A 15 -3.51 30.50 22.45
CA SER A 15 -2.24 30.34 23.18
C SER A 15 -1.82 28.85 23.29
N GLU A 16 -2.78 27.96 23.46
CA GLU A 16 -2.53 26.51 23.51
C GLU A 16 -2.21 25.98 22.12
N GLU A 17 -2.93 26.45 21.10
CA GLU A 17 -2.66 26.11 19.69
C GLU A 17 -1.25 26.55 19.27
N TYR A 18 -0.83 27.76 19.65
CA TYR A 18 0.51 28.27 19.36
C TYR A 18 1.61 27.39 19.98
N LEU A 19 1.45 27.01 21.24
CA LEU A 19 2.41 26.14 21.92
C LEU A 19 2.47 24.73 21.29
N LEU A 20 1.30 24.15 21.00
CA LEU A 20 1.21 22.79 20.44
C LEU A 20 1.77 22.74 19.02
N SER A 21 1.47 23.75 18.19
CA SER A 21 2.00 23.88 16.82
C SER A 21 3.53 24.00 16.83
N GLY A 22 4.09 24.79 17.76
CA GLY A 22 5.55 24.93 17.91
C GLY A 22 6.24 23.62 18.30
N MET A 23 5.58 22.72 19.03
CA MET A 23 6.13 21.42 19.35
C MET A 23 6.33 20.52 18.12
N GLY A 24 5.58 20.74 17.05
CA GLY A 24 5.70 20.00 15.80
C GLY A 24 7.11 20.08 15.19
N GLU A 25 7.81 21.20 15.34
CA GLU A 25 9.17 21.37 14.85
C GLU A 25 10.21 20.48 15.53
N PHE A 26 9.91 19.97 16.74
CA PHE A 26 10.83 19.15 17.53
C PHE A 26 10.45 17.67 17.55
N THR A 27 9.44 17.27 16.79
CA THR A 27 8.85 15.91 16.85
C THR A 27 8.86 15.21 15.51
N ASP A 28 9.91 15.44 14.73
CA ASP A 28 10.13 14.81 13.42
C ASP A 28 10.73 13.39 13.58
N PHE A 29 9.89 12.47 14.06
CA PHE A 29 10.27 11.08 14.25
C PHE A 29 10.42 10.32 12.92
N ASP A 30 9.78 10.80 11.87
CA ASP A 30 9.83 10.22 10.53
C ASP A 30 11.22 10.42 9.95
N SER A 31 11.80 11.64 10.05
CA SER A 31 13.15 11.91 9.54
C SER A 31 14.24 11.13 10.27
N VAL A 32 14.08 10.86 11.57
CA VAL A 32 15.00 9.99 12.32
C VAL A 32 14.94 8.55 11.80
N PHE A 33 13.73 8.06 11.49
CA PHE A 33 13.57 6.75 10.86
C PHE A 33 14.20 6.72 9.47
N ASP A 34 13.91 7.72 8.63
CA ASP A 34 14.42 7.79 7.25
C ASP A 34 15.96 7.91 7.23
N ALA A 35 16.56 8.74 8.10
CA ALA A 35 18.01 8.86 8.21
C ALA A 35 18.67 7.52 8.55
N LEU A 36 18.13 6.80 9.54
CA LEU A 36 18.63 5.48 9.91
C LEU A 36 18.39 4.46 8.79
N SER A 37 17.14 4.34 8.31
CA SER A 37 16.71 3.30 7.36
C SER A 37 17.38 3.46 6.00
N ASP A 38 17.37 4.68 5.45
CA ASP A 38 17.72 4.90 4.05
C ASP A 38 19.18 5.28 3.85
N ALA A 39 19.80 5.94 4.85
CA ALA A 39 21.17 6.41 4.75
C ALA A 39 22.19 5.57 5.51
N GLU A 40 21.90 5.19 6.77
CA GLU A 40 22.91 4.60 7.65
C GLU A 40 22.93 3.06 7.62
N LEU A 41 21.76 2.41 7.47
CA LEU A 41 21.72 0.95 7.46
C LEU A 41 22.39 0.38 6.21
N LYS A 42 23.32 -0.55 6.45
CA LYS A 42 23.97 -1.35 5.40
C LYS A 42 23.66 -2.81 5.64
N PHE A 43 23.12 -3.48 4.62
CA PHE A 43 22.69 -4.86 4.72
C PHE A 43 23.79 -5.81 4.27
N GLU A 44 23.79 -7.03 4.84
CA GLU A 44 24.66 -8.09 4.34
C GLU A 44 24.26 -8.43 2.89
N PRO A 45 25.25 -8.61 1.98
CA PRO A 45 24.96 -8.92 0.58
C PRO A 45 24.28 -10.27 0.44
N VAL A 46 23.57 -10.42 -0.68
CA VAL A 46 22.92 -11.68 -1.07
C VAL A 46 23.83 -12.44 -2.03
N LEU A 47 24.01 -13.73 -1.78
CA LEU A 47 24.75 -14.62 -2.67
C LEU A 47 23.78 -15.16 -3.74
N GLU A 48 24.01 -14.83 -5.00
CA GLU A 48 23.23 -15.33 -6.13
C GLU A 48 24.19 -15.80 -7.25
N ASN A 49 24.06 -17.05 -7.68
CA ASN A 49 24.92 -17.67 -8.69
C ASN A 49 26.44 -17.60 -8.37
N GLY A 50 26.80 -17.67 -7.09
CA GLY A 50 28.18 -17.58 -6.63
C GLY A 50 28.74 -16.16 -6.49
N GLU A 51 27.99 -15.14 -6.86
CA GLU A 51 28.35 -13.73 -6.75
C GLU A 51 27.65 -13.05 -5.58
N LYS A 52 28.38 -12.15 -4.89
CA LYS A 52 27.79 -11.28 -3.85
C LYS A 52 27.14 -10.08 -4.53
N LYS A 53 25.84 -9.95 -4.37
CA LYS A 53 25.07 -8.81 -4.86
C LYS A 53 24.63 -7.92 -3.68
N GLU A 54 24.69 -6.64 -3.87
CA GLU A 54 24.32 -5.66 -2.85
C GLU A 54 22.83 -5.72 -2.55
N LEU A 55 22.50 -5.80 -1.25
CA LEU A 55 21.14 -5.70 -0.75
C LEU A 55 20.88 -4.28 -0.27
N THR A 56 19.88 -3.63 -0.86
CA THR A 56 19.37 -2.30 -0.50
C THR A 56 17.85 -2.34 -0.49
N HIS A 57 17.18 -1.27 -0.04
CA HIS A 57 15.72 -1.14 -0.19
C HIS A 57 15.28 -1.24 -1.65
N ALA A 58 16.05 -0.66 -2.57
CA ALA A 58 15.74 -0.69 -4.01
C ALA A 58 15.88 -2.10 -4.62
N THR A 59 16.93 -2.85 -4.24
CA THR A 59 17.19 -4.19 -4.79
C THR A 59 16.39 -5.30 -4.09
N TYR A 60 15.85 -5.04 -2.89
CA TYR A 60 15.13 -6.05 -2.09
C TYR A 60 13.96 -6.67 -2.83
N SER A 61 13.14 -5.88 -3.53
CA SER A 61 11.98 -6.39 -4.26
C SER A 61 12.38 -7.33 -5.40
N ALA A 62 13.50 -7.09 -6.06
CA ALA A 62 14.04 -7.97 -7.11
C ALA A 62 14.47 -9.32 -6.52
N PHE A 63 15.17 -9.32 -5.37
CA PHE A 63 15.52 -10.57 -4.67
C PHE A 63 14.28 -11.35 -4.22
N MET A 64 13.22 -10.68 -3.75
CA MET A 64 11.98 -11.36 -3.37
C MET A 64 11.27 -12.04 -4.55
N ARG A 65 11.50 -11.58 -5.77
CA ARG A 65 10.98 -12.20 -7.01
C ARG A 65 11.94 -13.23 -7.63
N SER A 66 13.14 -13.42 -7.07
CA SER A 66 14.10 -14.43 -7.57
C SER A 66 13.45 -15.81 -7.67
N PRO A 67 13.68 -16.56 -8.74
CA PRO A 67 13.22 -17.95 -8.84
C PRO A 67 13.89 -18.85 -7.80
N ASN A 68 15.08 -18.49 -7.32
CA ASN A 68 15.82 -19.23 -6.31
C ASN A 68 15.28 -18.94 -4.91
N ALA A 69 14.75 -19.97 -4.25
CA ALA A 69 14.15 -19.86 -2.92
C ALA A 69 15.16 -19.50 -1.82
N ASP A 70 16.42 -19.89 -1.95
CA ASP A 70 17.47 -19.57 -0.96
C ASP A 70 17.91 -18.09 -1.08
N VAL A 71 17.92 -17.55 -2.30
CA VAL A 71 18.16 -16.12 -2.55
C VAL A 71 17.08 -15.30 -1.87
N ARG A 72 15.80 -15.64 -2.04
CA ARG A 72 14.69 -14.96 -1.38
C ARG A 72 14.82 -15.00 0.15
N LEU A 73 15.10 -16.19 0.70
CA LEU A 73 15.27 -16.36 2.14
C LEU A 73 16.45 -15.55 2.68
N MET A 74 17.58 -15.59 2.00
CA MET A 74 18.79 -14.86 2.40
C MET A 74 18.53 -13.34 2.42
N ALA A 75 17.96 -12.80 1.35
CA ALA A 75 17.61 -11.38 1.29
C ALA A 75 16.63 -10.97 2.40
N HIS A 76 15.61 -11.79 2.64
CA HIS A 76 14.62 -11.55 3.69
C HIS A 76 15.25 -11.60 5.08
N LYS A 77 16.10 -12.59 5.35
CA LYS A 77 16.82 -12.69 6.63
C LYS A 77 17.78 -11.52 6.85
N ASN A 78 18.60 -11.20 5.86
CA ASN A 78 19.60 -10.14 5.96
C ASN A 78 18.96 -8.79 6.21
N MET A 79 17.84 -8.49 5.51
CA MET A 79 17.06 -7.28 5.74
C MET A 79 16.56 -7.18 7.18
N HIS A 80 15.82 -8.19 7.65
CA HIS A 80 15.19 -8.14 8.97
C HIS A 80 16.19 -8.31 10.12
N LYS A 81 17.28 -9.06 9.93
CA LYS A 81 18.38 -9.15 10.89
C LYS A 81 18.97 -7.76 11.16
N LYS A 82 19.25 -6.99 10.10
CA LYS A 82 19.81 -5.65 10.23
C LYS A 82 18.87 -4.71 11.00
N PHE A 83 17.58 -4.70 10.70
CA PHE A 83 16.60 -3.95 11.49
C PHE A 83 16.54 -4.42 12.95
N GLY A 84 16.72 -5.72 13.19
CA GLY A 84 16.81 -6.29 14.55
C GLY A 84 18.02 -5.79 15.35
N GLU A 85 19.15 -5.49 14.71
CA GLU A 85 20.33 -4.91 15.39
C GLU A 85 20.05 -3.49 15.94
N PHE A 86 19.11 -2.76 15.33
CA PHE A 86 18.68 -1.43 15.74
C PHE A 86 17.30 -1.41 16.44
N ASN A 87 16.82 -2.58 16.85
CA ASN A 87 15.47 -2.75 17.38
C ASN A 87 15.17 -1.82 18.57
N LEU A 88 16.13 -1.62 19.49
CA LEU A 88 15.94 -0.71 20.63
C LEU A 88 15.74 0.74 20.18
N THR A 89 16.56 1.25 19.26
CA THR A 89 16.47 2.61 18.74
C THR A 89 15.16 2.83 18.01
N LEU A 90 14.80 1.90 17.11
CA LEU A 90 13.56 1.96 16.33
C LEU A 90 12.32 1.85 17.24
N THR A 91 12.34 0.99 18.27
CA THR A 91 11.27 0.91 19.25
C THR A 91 11.10 2.24 19.98
N LYS A 92 12.20 2.85 20.47
CA LYS A 92 12.12 4.13 21.18
C LYS A 92 11.57 5.25 20.30
N ASN A 93 12.05 5.33 19.06
CA ASN A 93 11.57 6.33 18.10
C ASN A 93 10.08 6.16 17.82
N TYR A 94 9.64 4.93 17.50
CA TYR A 94 8.23 4.63 17.24
C TYR A 94 7.33 4.89 18.45
N LEU A 95 7.71 4.42 19.64
CA LEU A 95 6.93 4.65 20.86
C LEU A 95 6.83 6.13 21.21
N ASN A 96 7.88 6.93 20.97
CA ASN A 96 7.83 8.36 21.17
C ASN A 96 6.87 9.03 20.18
N ARG A 97 6.86 8.60 18.92
CA ARG A 97 5.87 9.04 17.93
C ARG A 97 4.44 8.79 18.40
N LEU A 98 4.16 7.58 18.91
CA LEU A 98 2.82 7.21 19.38
C LEU A 98 2.42 7.99 20.65
N LYS A 99 3.34 8.17 21.59
CA LYS A 99 3.10 8.97 22.80
C LYS A 99 2.77 10.41 22.46
N TYR A 100 3.54 11.01 21.54
CA TYR A 100 3.28 12.37 21.04
C TYR A 100 1.90 12.45 20.37
N SER A 101 1.58 11.53 19.45
CA SER A 101 0.28 11.50 18.78
C SER A 101 -0.88 11.34 19.76
N ASN A 102 -0.72 10.51 20.78
CA ASN A 102 -1.74 10.33 21.81
C ASN A 102 -1.87 11.56 22.72
N TYR A 103 -0.76 12.22 23.07
CA TYR A 103 -0.76 13.47 23.82
C TYR A 103 -1.51 14.56 23.04
N VAL A 104 -1.16 14.77 21.76
CA VAL A 104 -1.82 15.73 20.88
C VAL A 104 -3.32 15.43 20.77
N SER A 105 -3.68 14.17 20.61
CA SER A 105 -5.10 13.76 20.51
C SER A 105 -5.88 14.10 21.80
N LYS A 106 -5.31 13.82 22.96
CA LYS A 106 -5.93 14.17 24.25
C LYS A 106 -6.03 15.67 24.47
N THR A 107 -5.02 16.43 24.02
CA THR A 107 -5.04 17.90 24.09
C THR A 107 -6.19 18.48 23.26
N TYR A 108 -6.41 17.93 22.05
CA TYR A 108 -7.59 18.26 21.22
C TYR A 108 -8.88 17.57 21.69
N LYS A 109 -8.91 17.00 22.89
CA LYS A 109 -10.09 16.40 23.54
C LYS A 109 -10.65 15.15 22.82
N TYR A 110 -9.84 14.47 22.03
CA TYR A 110 -10.17 13.13 21.55
C TYR A 110 -9.85 12.08 22.62
N ALA A 111 -10.56 10.96 22.62
CA ALA A 111 -10.32 9.89 23.57
C ALA A 111 -8.88 9.33 23.47
N ASN A 112 -8.39 9.18 22.25
CA ASN A 112 -7.04 8.69 21.94
C ASN A 112 -6.69 8.99 20.48
N ASN A 113 -5.46 8.59 20.06
CA ASN A 113 -4.98 8.77 18.71
C ASN A 113 -5.78 7.99 17.65
N PHE A 114 -6.31 6.81 17.99
CA PHE A 114 -7.13 6.01 17.07
C PHE A 114 -8.43 6.73 16.70
N VAL A 115 -9.17 7.21 17.70
CA VAL A 115 -10.42 7.96 17.47
C VAL A 115 -10.15 9.22 16.63
N ARG A 116 -9.11 10.01 17.01
CA ARG A 116 -8.77 11.23 16.26
C ARG A 116 -8.46 10.94 14.79
N ALA A 117 -7.67 9.90 14.51
CA ALA A 117 -7.27 9.57 13.15
C ALA A 117 -8.46 9.14 12.29
N LEU A 118 -9.40 8.37 12.85
CA LEU A 118 -10.59 7.92 12.12
C LEU A 118 -11.60 9.05 11.91
N GLU A 119 -11.83 9.88 12.92
CA GLU A 119 -12.77 11.03 12.80
C GLU A 119 -12.29 12.04 11.76
N GLY A 120 -10.97 12.27 11.65
CA GLY A 120 -10.39 13.12 10.61
C GLY A 120 -10.63 12.63 9.18
N GLU A 121 -10.91 11.34 9.02
CA GLU A 121 -11.23 10.70 7.73
C GLU A 121 -12.71 10.36 7.56
N GLU A 122 -13.54 10.78 8.50
CA GLU A 122 -14.97 10.46 8.57
C GLU A 122 -15.27 8.95 8.61
N VAL A 123 -14.36 8.15 9.16
CA VAL A 123 -14.46 6.71 9.30
C VAL A 123 -14.80 6.34 10.73
N THR A 124 -15.66 5.33 10.92
CA THR A 124 -16.00 4.82 12.25
C THR A 124 -15.08 3.66 12.65
N GLU A 125 -14.91 3.46 13.95
CA GLU A 125 -14.21 2.28 14.49
C GLU A 125 -14.86 0.96 14.00
N LYS A 126 -16.15 0.96 13.74
CA LYS A 126 -16.87 -0.20 13.20
C LYS A 126 -16.31 -0.61 11.84
N VAL A 127 -16.02 0.34 10.95
CA VAL A 127 -15.44 0.05 9.62
C VAL A 127 -14.08 -0.61 9.79
N TYR A 128 -13.22 -0.02 10.63
CA TYR A 128 -11.87 -0.55 10.90
C TYR A 128 -11.91 -1.98 11.47
N ASN A 129 -12.74 -2.19 12.49
CA ASN A 129 -12.90 -3.50 13.13
C ASN A 129 -13.55 -4.53 12.20
N THR A 130 -14.49 -4.11 11.34
CA THR A 130 -15.11 -4.98 10.34
C THR A 130 -14.08 -5.46 9.31
N LEU A 131 -13.16 -4.59 8.87
CA LEU A 131 -12.07 -5.00 7.98
C LEU A 131 -11.24 -6.12 8.60
N ILE A 132 -10.76 -5.94 9.84
CA ILE A 132 -9.97 -6.96 10.54
C ILE A 132 -10.76 -8.27 10.66
N GLY A 133 -12.01 -8.20 11.14
CA GLY A 133 -12.87 -9.37 11.28
C GLY A 133 -13.16 -10.10 9.96
N ALA A 134 -13.36 -9.36 8.88
CA ALA A 134 -13.54 -9.93 7.54
C ALA A 134 -12.29 -10.67 7.07
N VAL A 135 -11.10 -10.08 7.22
CA VAL A 135 -9.83 -10.74 6.85
C VAL A 135 -9.62 -12.01 7.70
N HIS A 136 -9.88 -11.95 9.01
CA HIS A 136 -9.77 -13.12 9.88
C HIS A 136 -10.71 -14.27 9.45
N SER A 137 -11.94 -13.96 9.02
CA SER A 137 -12.90 -14.97 8.55
C SER A 137 -12.46 -15.67 7.25
N HIS A 138 -11.51 -15.08 6.50
CA HIS A 138 -10.97 -15.62 5.25
C HIS A 138 -9.54 -16.18 5.36
N PHE A 139 -9.02 -16.39 6.56
CA PHE A 139 -7.69 -17.01 6.74
C PHE A 139 -7.58 -18.39 6.07
N ALA A 140 -8.64 -19.19 6.10
CA ALA A 140 -8.64 -20.49 5.45
C ALA A 140 -8.42 -20.41 3.94
N ASP A 141 -8.99 -19.40 3.26
CA ASP A 141 -8.80 -19.16 1.84
C ASP A 141 -7.35 -18.73 1.55
N PHE A 142 -6.78 -17.89 2.42
CA PHE A 142 -5.39 -17.48 2.30
C PHE A 142 -4.42 -18.66 2.51
N TYR A 143 -4.67 -19.53 3.49
CA TYR A 143 -3.85 -20.72 3.72
C TYR A 143 -3.93 -21.69 2.54
N ARG A 144 -5.10 -21.77 1.88
CA ARG A 144 -5.25 -22.54 0.63
C ARG A 144 -4.44 -21.94 -0.51
N PHE A 145 -4.44 -20.61 -0.65
CA PHE A 145 -3.59 -19.92 -1.62
C PHE A 145 -2.10 -20.19 -1.37
N ALA A 146 -1.64 -20.09 -0.11
CA ALA A 146 -0.26 -20.38 0.28
C ALA A 146 0.14 -21.81 -0.11
N GLU A 147 -0.73 -22.81 0.14
CA GLU A 147 -0.46 -24.20 -0.22
C GLU A 147 -0.42 -24.42 -1.74
N LEU A 148 -1.33 -23.81 -2.50
CA LEU A 148 -1.31 -23.87 -3.97
C LEU A 148 -0.02 -23.26 -4.52
N LYS A 149 0.42 -22.15 -3.97
CA LYS A 149 1.65 -21.47 -4.38
C LYS A 149 2.88 -22.32 -4.03
N ARG A 150 2.93 -22.89 -2.83
CA ARG A 150 3.98 -23.83 -2.41
C ARG A 150 4.15 -24.97 -3.43
N GLN A 151 3.03 -25.61 -3.82
CA GLN A 151 3.03 -26.70 -4.81
C GLN A 151 3.52 -26.22 -6.18
N LYS A 152 3.10 -25.04 -6.63
CA LYS A 152 3.50 -24.48 -7.93
C LYS A 152 4.97 -24.11 -7.97
N LEU A 153 5.51 -23.59 -6.87
CA LEU A 153 6.94 -23.29 -6.73
C LEU A 153 7.80 -24.52 -6.42
N ASN A 154 7.17 -25.69 -6.28
CA ASN A 154 7.82 -26.97 -5.91
C ASN A 154 8.68 -26.83 -4.64
N LEU A 155 8.15 -26.17 -3.61
CA LEU A 155 8.83 -25.98 -2.33
C LEU A 155 8.43 -27.08 -1.35
N GLU A 156 9.38 -27.55 -0.55
CA GLU A 156 9.09 -28.45 0.56
C GLU A 156 8.24 -27.76 1.61
N LYS A 157 8.60 -26.53 1.96
CA LYS A 157 7.88 -25.65 2.90
C LYS A 157 7.68 -24.26 2.29
N MET A 158 6.53 -23.65 2.58
CA MET A 158 6.27 -22.26 2.25
C MET A 158 6.86 -21.34 3.30
N ARG A 159 7.52 -20.27 2.90
CA ARG A 159 8.07 -19.22 3.79
C ARG A 159 7.45 -17.89 3.44
N VAL A 160 7.46 -16.94 4.37
CA VAL A 160 6.89 -15.59 4.13
C VAL A 160 7.50 -14.92 2.90
N CYS A 161 8.80 -15.06 2.67
CA CYS A 161 9.48 -14.49 1.50
C CYS A 161 9.04 -15.11 0.16
N ASP A 162 8.42 -16.29 0.16
CA ASP A 162 8.04 -16.98 -1.06
C ASP A 162 6.72 -16.46 -1.69
N PHE A 163 5.95 -15.66 -0.95
CA PHE A 163 4.71 -15.07 -1.48
C PHE A 163 4.94 -14.12 -2.65
N TYR A 164 6.12 -13.53 -2.76
CA TYR A 164 6.47 -12.59 -3.83
C TYR A 164 7.03 -13.27 -5.08
N ALA A 165 7.39 -14.55 -5.01
CA ALA A 165 7.89 -15.30 -6.15
C ALA A 165 6.79 -15.51 -7.20
N ASN A 166 7.14 -15.43 -8.48
CA ASN A 166 6.22 -15.77 -9.57
C ASN A 166 6.25 -17.28 -9.82
N SER A 167 5.06 -17.92 -9.78
CA SER A 167 4.91 -19.35 -10.06
C SER A 167 4.75 -19.64 -11.55
N PHE A 168 4.39 -18.63 -12.32
CA PHE A 168 4.21 -18.70 -13.77
C PHE A 168 5.09 -17.65 -14.42
N THR A 169 6.07 -18.11 -15.20
CA THR A 169 6.95 -17.21 -15.95
C THR A 169 6.41 -17.09 -17.38
N GLU A 170 5.95 -15.91 -17.74
CA GLU A 170 5.75 -15.54 -19.13
C GLU A 170 7.02 -14.90 -19.68
N LYS A 171 7.24 -15.07 -20.99
CA LYS A 171 8.22 -14.20 -21.66
C LYS A 171 7.72 -12.76 -21.55
N ALA A 172 8.55 -11.91 -20.99
CA ALA A 172 8.26 -10.50 -20.93
C ALA A 172 7.90 -10.00 -22.35
N LYS A 173 6.67 -9.53 -22.51
CA LYS A 173 6.25 -8.84 -23.75
C LYS A 173 6.59 -7.37 -23.60
N THR A 174 7.35 -6.84 -24.51
CA THR A 174 7.54 -5.42 -24.63
C THR A 174 6.35 -4.83 -25.40
N ILE A 175 5.80 -3.74 -24.93
CA ILE A 175 4.72 -3.00 -25.57
C ILE A 175 5.14 -1.54 -25.79
N THR A 176 4.64 -0.92 -26.84
CA THR A 176 4.82 0.52 -27.05
C THR A 176 3.84 1.32 -26.15
N TYR A 177 4.08 2.61 -26.04
CA TYR A 177 3.18 3.49 -25.28
C TYR A 177 1.80 3.58 -25.97
N GLU A 178 1.76 3.59 -27.30
CA GLU A 178 0.53 3.58 -28.10
C GLU A 178 -0.27 2.28 -27.90
N GLU A 179 0.42 1.14 -27.82
CA GLU A 179 -0.21 -0.14 -27.46
C GLU A 179 -0.78 -0.11 -26.04
N ALA A 180 -0.05 0.46 -25.08
CA ALA A 180 -0.53 0.63 -23.72
C ALA A 180 -1.77 1.53 -23.66
N GLN A 181 -1.79 2.65 -24.36
CA GLN A 181 -2.96 3.52 -24.49
C GLN A 181 -4.18 2.76 -25.05
N GLN A 182 -3.97 1.97 -26.10
CA GLN A 182 -5.07 1.19 -26.70
C GLN A 182 -5.60 0.11 -25.74
N ILE A 183 -4.71 -0.59 -25.03
CA ILE A 183 -5.09 -1.58 -24.00
C ILE A 183 -5.93 -0.92 -22.91
N VAL A 184 -5.50 0.23 -22.40
CA VAL A 184 -6.22 0.98 -21.37
C VAL A 184 -7.57 1.47 -21.86
N LYS A 185 -7.65 2.07 -23.07
CA LYS A 185 -8.91 2.53 -23.68
C LYS A 185 -9.93 1.37 -23.79
N GLU A 186 -9.51 0.24 -24.34
CA GLU A 186 -10.40 -0.91 -24.51
C GLU A 186 -10.84 -1.51 -23.15
N ALA A 187 -9.93 -1.58 -22.18
CA ALA A 187 -10.24 -2.09 -20.87
C ALA A 187 -11.26 -1.22 -20.11
N LEU A 188 -11.17 0.10 -20.26
CA LEU A 188 -11.99 1.08 -19.57
C LEU A 188 -13.23 1.53 -20.40
N LYS A 189 -13.51 0.88 -21.52
CA LYS A 189 -14.66 1.19 -22.37
C LYS A 189 -16.00 1.04 -21.66
N CYS A 190 -16.06 0.15 -20.67
CA CYS A 190 -17.21 -0.06 -19.82
C CYS A 190 -17.58 1.15 -18.93
N LEU A 191 -16.70 2.14 -18.77
CA LEU A 191 -16.98 3.36 -18.02
C LEU A 191 -17.76 4.42 -18.83
N GLY A 192 -18.07 4.13 -20.08
CA GLY A 192 -18.94 4.96 -20.92
C GLY A 192 -18.22 5.99 -21.77
N ASN A 193 -19.00 6.64 -22.66
CA ASN A 193 -18.45 7.51 -23.70
C ASN A 193 -17.77 8.78 -23.17
N ASP A 194 -18.26 9.35 -22.07
CA ASP A 194 -17.68 10.58 -21.54
C ASP A 194 -16.31 10.31 -20.90
N TYR A 195 -16.17 9.16 -20.23
CA TYR A 195 -14.88 8.71 -19.73
C TYR A 195 -13.89 8.46 -20.88
N GLN A 196 -14.34 7.83 -21.98
CA GLN A 196 -13.51 7.59 -23.17
C GLN A 196 -13.03 8.89 -23.82
N LYS A 197 -13.91 9.89 -23.99
CA LYS A 197 -13.51 11.21 -24.52
C LYS A 197 -12.47 11.88 -23.63
N LEU A 198 -12.61 11.73 -22.30
CA LEU A 198 -11.66 12.32 -21.36
C LEU A 198 -10.30 11.63 -21.42
N LEU A 199 -10.26 10.30 -21.58
CA LEU A 199 -9.02 9.54 -21.85
C LEU A 199 -8.34 10.01 -23.14
N GLU A 200 -9.12 10.20 -24.23
CA GLU A 200 -8.59 10.70 -25.49
C GLU A 200 -7.97 12.10 -25.35
N ARG A 201 -8.60 12.97 -24.58
CA ARG A 201 -8.04 14.29 -24.27
C ARG A 201 -6.74 14.15 -23.45
N ALA A 202 -6.70 13.29 -22.43
CA ALA A 202 -5.51 13.09 -21.63
C ALA A 202 -4.31 12.64 -22.48
N PHE A 203 -4.54 11.80 -23.48
CA PHE A 203 -3.50 11.35 -24.40
C PHE A 203 -3.10 12.42 -25.45
N ALA A 204 -4.05 13.22 -25.93
CA ALA A 204 -3.82 14.21 -26.98
C ALA A 204 -3.32 15.57 -26.44
N GLU A 205 -3.77 16.00 -25.27
CA GLU A 205 -3.54 17.31 -24.70
C GLU A 205 -2.32 17.38 -23.76
N ARG A 206 -1.42 16.36 -23.79
CA ARG A 206 -0.15 16.33 -23.04
C ARG A 206 -0.32 16.35 -21.51
N TRP A 207 -1.31 15.64 -21.00
CA TRP A 207 -1.46 15.50 -19.55
C TRP A 207 -0.38 14.62 -18.93
N ILE A 208 0.31 13.80 -19.76
CA ILE A 208 1.16 12.70 -19.32
C ILE A 208 2.62 12.94 -19.71
N ASP A 209 3.49 13.02 -18.72
CA ASP A 209 4.94 12.96 -18.91
C ASP A 209 5.38 11.49 -18.84
N VAL A 210 5.72 10.91 -19.99
CA VAL A 210 5.69 9.46 -20.23
C VAL A 210 6.99 8.78 -19.86
N PHE A 211 8.12 9.26 -20.43
CA PHE A 211 9.37 8.49 -20.42
C PHE A 211 10.33 8.90 -19.30
N PRO A 212 11.16 7.95 -18.81
CA PRO A 212 12.23 8.28 -17.89
C PRO A 212 13.23 9.23 -18.55
N THR A 213 13.69 10.22 -17.77
CA THR A 213 14.76 11.15 -18.15
C THR A 213 15.76 11.29 -17.02
N GLU A 214 16.92 11.84 -17.32
CA GLU A 214 17.91 12.17 -16.30
C GLU A 214 17.32 13.11 -15.23
N ASN A 215 17.55 12.83 -13.97
CA ASN A 215 17.02 13.57 -12.81
C ASN A 215 15.48 13.51 -12.61
N LYS A 216 14.75 12.70 -13.37
CA LYS A 216 13.33 12.44 -13.12
C LYS A 216 13.16 11.50 -11.92
N SER A 217 12.27 11.83 -11.00
CA SER A 217 11.95 10.97 -9.86
C SER A 217 11.43 9.61 -10.31
N SER A 218 11.77 8.55 -9.59
CA SER A 218 11.26 7.21 -9.85
C SER A 218 9.77 7.08 -9.48
N GLY A 219 9.11 6.03 -9.99
CA GLY A 219 7.70 5.77 -9.74
C GLY A 219 6.77 6.46 -10.73
N ALA A 220 5.53 6.66 -10.33
CA ALA A 220 4.48 7.37 -11.05
C ALA A 220 3.59 8.10 -10.06
N TYR A 221 2.96 9.18 -10.51
CA TYR A 221 1.94 9.88 -9.73
C TYR A 221 1.01 10.70 -10.62
N SER A 222 -0.18 11.00 -10.10
CA SER A 222 -1.10 11.98 -10.65
C SER A 222 -1.25 13.16 -9.68
N TYR A 223 -1.32 14.36 -10.24
CA TYR A 223 -1.49 15.59 -9.49
C TYR A 223 -2.44 16.54 -10.20
N SER A 224 -3.29 17.24 -9.46
CA SER A 224 -4.17 18.27 -10.00
C SER A 224 -4.11 19.54 -9.19
N THR A 225 -4.25 20.66 -9.86
CA THR A 225 -4.19 22.02 -9.26
C THR A 225 -5.56 22.68 -9.14
N GLY A 226 -6.60 22.09 -9.72
CA GLY A 226 -7.95 22.68 -9.81
C GLY A 226 -8.11 23.82 -10.81
N VAL A 227 -7.00 24.32 -11.38
CA VAL A 227 -7.01 25.45 -12.34
C VAL A 227 -6.62 25.04 -13.76
N SER A 228 -6.18 23.81 -13.92
CA SER A 228 -5.81 23.21 -15.21
C SER A 228 -6.27 21.76 -15.26
N HIS A 229 -6.00 21.07 -16.36
CA HIS A 229 -6.18 19.62 -16.38
C HIS A 229 -5.25 18.93 -15.36
N PRO A 230 -5.56 17.71 -14.91
CA PRO A 230 -4.64 16.90 -14.13
C PRO A 230 -3.34 16.58 -14.89
N TYR A 231 -2.27 16.35 -14.17
CA TYR A 231 -0.97 15.95 -14.69
C TYR A 231 -0.64 14.54 -14.20
N VAL A 232 -0.04 13.75 -15.09
CA VAL A 232 0.42 12.39 -14.78
C VAL A 232 1.91 12.29 -15.10
N MET A 233 2.69 11.78 -14.14
CA MET A 233 4.09 11.47 -14.36
C MET A 233 4.26 9.94 -14.38
N LEU A 234 4.95 9.43 -15.40
CA LEU A 234 5.30 8.03 -15.55
C LEU A 234 6.81 7.86 -15.78
N ASN A 235 7.28 6.64 -15.62
CA ASN A 235 8.58 6.17 -16.09
C ASN A 235 8.37 4.93 -16.96
N PHE A 236 7.72 5.12 -18.12
CA PHE A 236 7.31 4.04 -19.01
C PHE A 236 8.54 3.33 -19.61
N ALA A 237 8.70 2.05 -19.31
CA ALA A 237 9.82 1.20 -19.74
C ALA A 237 9.42 0.17 -20.82
N GLY A 238 8.16 0.13 -21.23
CA GLY A 238 7.64 -0.75 -22.26
C GLY A 238 7.24 -2.13 -21.74
N THR A 239 6.91 -2.26 -20.45
CA THR A 239 6.41 -3.52 -19.87
C THR A 239 4.87 -3.55 -19.86
N THR A 240 4.30 -4.74 -19.69
CA THR A 240 2.84 -4.90 -19.51
C THR A 240 2.34 -4.34 -18.18
N GLU A 241 3.23 -4.22 -17.19
CA GLU A 241 2.99 -3.54 -15.93
C GLU A 241 2.82 -2.03 -16.10
N ASP A 242 3.56 -1.42 -17.03
CA ASP A 242 3.43 0.01 -17.30
C ASP A 242 2.04 0.39 -17.83
N ALA A 243 1.36 -0.52 -18.52
CA ALA A 243 -0.05 -0.31 -18.89
C ALA A 243 -0.96 -0.32 -17.64
N SER A 244 -0.63 -1.09 -16.60
CA SER A 244 -1.36 -1.09 -15.34
C SER A 244 -1.10 0.20 -14.55
N THR A 245 0.14 0.65 -14.52
CA THR A 245 0.53 1.95 -13.92
C THR A 245 -0.18 3.11 -14.64
N LEU A 246 -0.19 3.10 -15.98
CA LEU A 246 -0.92 4.10 -16.76
C LEU A 246 -2.41 4.13 -16.44
N ALA A 247 -3.06 2.96 -16.33
CA ALA A 247 -4.47 2.87 -15.96
C ALA A 247 -4.73 3.38 -14.55
N HIS A 248 -3.82 3.10 -13.60
CA HIS A 248 -3.87 3.56 -12.22
C HIS A 248 -3.82 5.09 -12.14
N GLU A 249 -2.78 5.70 -12.70
CA GLU A 249 -2.59 7.15 -12.65
C GLU A 249 -3.70 7.91 -13.37
N LEU A 250 -4.20 7.35 -14.49
CA LEU A 250 -5.38 7.89 -15.15
C LEU A 250 -6.64 7.78 -14.29
N GLY A 251 -6.76 6.77 -13.41
CA GLY A 251 -7.84 6.68 -12.44
C GLY A 251 -7.84 7.86 -11.48
N HIS A 252 -6.68 8.22 -10.94
CA HIS A 252 -6.52 9.42 -10.11
C HIS A 252 -6.82 10.70 -10.91
N ALA A 253 -6.26 10.83 -12.10
CA ALA A 253 -6.47 12.01 -12.95
C ALA A 253 -7.96 12.23 -13.26
N MET A 254 -8.70 11.17 -13.61
CA MET A 254 -10.14 11.25 -13.88
C MET A 254 -10.93 11.57 -12.61
N HIS A 255 -10.57 10.97 -11.48
CA HIS A 255 -11.21 11.28 -10.19
C HIS A 255 -11.06 12.77 -9.84
N SER A 256 -9.85 13.29 -9.91
CA SER A 256 -9.57 14.71 -9.67
C SER A 256 -10.34 15.60 -10.66
N HIS A 257 -10.32 15.28 -11.96
CA HIS A 257 -11.05 16.03 -12.98
C HIS A 257 -12.56 16.09 -12.69
N TYR A 258 -13.18 14.95 -12.38
CA TYR A 258 -14.62 14.94 -12.06
C TYR A 258 -14.91 15.68 -10.75
N SER A 259 -14.09 15.54 -9.73
CA SER A 259 -14.25 16.28 -8.49
C SER A 259 -14.19 17.80 -8.72
N GLU A 260 -13.18 18.27 -9.45
CA GLU A 260 -12.95 19.69 -9.72
C GLU A 260 -14.01 20.31 -10.63
N THR A 261 -14.57 19.55 -11.56
CA THR A 261 -15.57 20.05 -12.51
C THR A 261 -17.00 19.95 -12.00
N THR A 262 -17.29 19.13 -11.00
CA THR A 262 -18.65 18.87 -10.51
C THR A 262 -18.89 19.38 -9.08
N GLN A 263 -17.84 19.57 -8.28
CA GLN A 263 -17.94 20.04 -6.92
C GLN A 263 -17.58 21.53 -6.80
N PRO A 264 -18.20 22.26 -5.86
CA PRO A 264 -17.74 23.60 -5.53
C PRO A 264 -16.35 23.55 -4.89
N GLU A 265 -15.52 24.59 -5.11
CA GLU A 265 -14.12 24.65 -4.70
C GLU A 265 -13.82 24.11 -3.29
N PRO A 266 -14.57 24.44 -2.23
CA PRO A 266 -14.29 23.89 -0.89
C PRO A 266 -14.52 22.37 -0.74
N LYS A 267 -15.11 21.71 -1.74
CA LYS A 267 -15.41 20.26 -1.75
C LYS A 267 -14.68 19.49 -2.85
N GLN A 268 -13.81 20.15 -3.59
CA GLN A 268 -13.05 19.51 -4.68
C GLN A 268 -12.00 18.53 -4.17
N GLN A 269 -11.41 18.83 -3.02
CA GLN A 269 -10.46 17.92 -2.36
C GLN A 269 -11.23 16.77 -1.70
N TYR A 270 -10.82 15.54 -2.02
CA TYR A 270 -11.38 14.32 -1.44
C TYR A 270 -10.42 13.72 -0.42
N VAL A 271 -10.97 13.02 0.56
CA VAL A 271 -10.17 12.39 1.63
C VAL A 271 -9.33 11.25 1.07
N ILE A 272 -8.17 11.03 1.66
CA ILE A 272 -7.23 9.98 1.24
C ILE A 272 -7.86 8.57 1.28
N PHE A 273 -8.87 8.37 2.13
CA PHE A 273 -9.60 7.11 2.23
C PHE A 273 -10.22 6.64 0.91
N VAL A 274 -10.66 7.56 0.04
CA VAL A 274 -11.27 7.24 -1.26
C VAL A 274 -10.32 7.47 -2.44
N ALA A 275 -9.15 8.06 -2.21
CA ALA A 275 -8.23 8.44 -3.29
C ALA A 275 -7.85 7.25 -4.18
N GLU A 276 -7.54 6.11 -3.57
CA GLU A 276 -7.11 4.90 -4.28
C GLU A 276 -8.27 4.06 -4.87
N VAL A 277 -9.52 4.43 -4.62
CA VAL A 277 -10.65 3.65 -5.13
C VAL A 277 -10.74 3.74 -6.65
N ALA A 278 -10.66 4.96 -7.20
CA ALA A 278 -10.79 5.18 -8.65
C ALA A 278 -9.62 4.56 -9.43
N SER A 279 -8.38 4.75 -8.97
CA SER A 279 -7.18 4.16 -9.58
C SER A 279 -7.24 2.63 -9.59
N THR A 280 -7.62 2.04 -8.46
CA THR A 280 -7.72 0.58 -8.33
C THR A 280 -8.90 0.00 -9.11
N VAL A 281 -10.03 0.72 -9.27
CA VAL A 281 -11.12 0.30 -10.16
C VAL A 281 -10.60 0.16 -11.61
N ASN A 282 -9.84 1.13 -12.09
CA ASN A 282 -9.22 1.05 -13.41
C ASN A 282 -8.31 -0.18 -13.55
N GLU A 283 -7.48 -0.44 -12.53
CA GLU A 283 -6.63 -1.65 -12.51
C GLU A 283 -7.45 -2.94 -12.56
N MET A 284 -8.53 -3.02 -11.79
CA MET A 284 -9.39 -4.22 -11.77
C MET A 284 -10.10 -4.44 -13.10
N LEU A 285 -10.59 -3.39 -13.74
CA LEU A 285 -11.18 -3.46 -15.08
C LEU A 285 -10.13 -3.88 -16.14
N LEU A 286 -8.93 -3.34 -16.05
CA LEU A 286 -7.80 -3.72 -16.91
C LEU A 286 -7.41 -5.19 -16.70
N ALA A 287 -7.33 -5.66 -15.47
CA ALA A 287 -7.02 -7.06 -15.18
C ALA A 287 -8.08 -8.03 -15.73
N ARG A 288 -9.37 -7.67 -15.64
CA ARG A 288 -10.47 -8.42 -16.26
C ARG A 288 -10.37 -8.44 -17.77
N TYR A 289 -10.04 -7.30 -18.39
CA TYR A 289 -9.80 -7.22 -19.81
C TYR A 289 -8.62 -8.11 -20.23
N LYS A 290 -7.48 -8.05 -19.53
CA LYS A 290 -6.31 -8.91 -19.77
C LYS A 290 -6.69 -10.40 -19.67
N LEU A 291 -7.48 -10.80 -18.63
CA LEU A 291 -7.95 -12.19 -18.48
C LEU A 291 -8.84 -12.65 -19.65
N LYS A 292 -9.72 -11.77 -20.14
CA LYS A 292 -10.58 -12.05 -21.32
C LYS A 292 -9.75 -12.21 -22.58
N MET A 293 -8.72 -11.40 -22.77
CA MET A 293 -7.86 -11.40 -23.96
C MET A 293 -6.78 -12.49 -23.94
N ALA A 294 -6.48 -13.07 -22.77
CA ALA A 294 -5.47 -14.11 -22.62
C ALA A 294 -5.82 -15.37 -23.40
N LYS A 295 -4.90 -15.78 -24.29
CA LYS A 295 -5.09 -16.89 -25.23
C LYS A 295 -4.69 -18.24 -24.64
N THR A 296 -3.72 -18.26 -23.73
CA THR A 296 -3.18 -19.49 -23.17
C THR A 296 -3.58 -19.65 -21.69
N LYS A 297 -3.56 -20.90 -21.23
CA LYS A 297 -3.78 -21.20 -19.80
C LYS A 297 -2.71 -20.56 -18.92
N ILE A 298 -1.47 -20.51 -19.38
CA ILE A 298 -0.35 -19.92 -18.64
C ILE A 298 -0.56 -18.41 -18.47
N GLU A 299 -0.94 -17.69 -19.54
CA GLU A 299 -1.27 -16.27 -19.45
C GLU A 299 -2.38 -16.02 -18.42
N LYS A 300 -3.46 -16.78 -18.46
CA LYS A 300 -4.56 -16.66 -17.48
C LYS A 300 -4.09 -16.92 -16.04
N GLN A 301 -3.24 -17.91 -15.85
CA GLN A 301 -2.70 -18.25 -14.54
C GLN A 301 -1.75 -17.17 -14.00
N ALA A 302 -0.90 -16.59 -14.86
CA ALA A 302 -0.01 -15.49 -14.47
C ALA A 302 -0.79 -14.24 -14.07
N ILE A 303 -1.82 -13.86 -14.82
CA ILE A 303 -2.69 -12.73 -14.48
C ILE A 303 -3.44 -12.99 -13.15
N ALA A 304 -3.99 -14.18 -12.98
CA ALA A 304 -4.67 -14.55 -11.75
C ALA A 304 -3.72 -14.56 -10.55
N GLU A 305 -2.48 -15.05 -10.71
CA GLU A 305 -1.47 -15.00 -9.65
C GLU A 305 -1.12 -13.56 -9.28
N SER A 306 -0.92 -12.68 -10.25
CA SER A 306 -0.66 -11.25 -10.01
C SER A 306 -1.77 -10.60 -9.21
N LEU A 307 -3.05 -10.87 -9.53
CA LEU A 307 -4.19 -10.38 -8.76
C LEU A 307 -4.19 -10.92 -7.32
N LEU A 308 -3.90 -12.20 -7.12
CA LEU A 308 -3.83 -12.79 -5.78
C LEU A 308 -2.64 -12.27 -4.98
N GLN A 309 -1.49 -12.00 -5.61
CA GLN A 309 -0.34 -11.37 -4.96
C GLN A 309 -0.66 -9.92 -4.54
N ASN A 310 -1.33 -9.16 -5.41
CA ASN A 310 -1.80 -7.82 -5.09
C ASN A 310 -2.80 -7.83 -3.93
N PHE A 311 -3.74 -8.76 -3.94
CA PHE A 311 -4.70 -8.94 -2.85
C PHE A 311 -3.98 -9.28 -1.53
N TYR A 312 -3.00 -10.17 -1.56
CA TYR A 312 -2.17 -10.47 -0.41
C TYR A 312 -1.45 -9.23 0.12
N ALA A 313 -0.74 -8.52 -0.75
CA ALA A 313 0.09 -7.38 -0.37
C ALA A 313 -0.75 -6.19 0.14
N THR A 314 -1.93 -5.97 -0.47
CA THR A 314 -2.76 -4.78 -0.24
C THR A 314 -3.87 -5.02 0.78
N VAL A 315 -4.41 -6.24 0.87
CA VAL A 315 -5.50 -6.53 1.84
C VAL A 315 -4.96 -7.28 3.06
N PHE A 316 -4.44 -8.48 2.90
CA PHE A 316 -4.03 -9.29 4.05
C PHE A 316 -2.89 -8.65 4.83
N ARG A 317 -1.82 -8.29 4.14
CA ARG A 317 -0.64 -7.71 4.78
C ARG A 317 -0.92 -6.35 5.40
N GLN A 318 -1.65 -5.47 4.71
CA GLN A 318 -1.95 -4.15 5.25
C GLN A 318 -2.96 -4.22 6.42
N THR A 319 -3.87 -5.17 6.41
CA THR A 319 -4.76 -5.42 7.57
C THR A 319 -3.98 -5.95 8.77
N MET A 320 -2.99 -6.82 8.56
CA MET A 320 -2.09 -7.26 9.63
C MET A 320 -1.32 -6.08 10.24
N PHE A 321 -0.82 -5.17 9.42
CA PHE A 321 -0.17 -3.94 9.88
C PHE A 321 -1.14 -3.04 10.65
N ALA A 322 -2.36 -2.88 10.14
CA ALA A 322 -3.39 -2.11 10.81
C ALA A 322 -3.73 -2.69 12.19
N GLU A 323 -3.82 -4.00 12.31
CA GLU A 323 -4.08 -4.68 13.57
C GLU A 323 -2.93 -4.50 14.56
N PHE A 324 -1.67 -4.64 14.10
CA PHE A 324 -0.49 -4.34 14.92
C PHE A 324 -0.51 -2.89 15.42
N GLU A 325 -0.70 -1.95 14.52
CA GLU A 325 -0.76 -0.52 14.83
C GLU A 325 -1.83 -0.22 15.88
N LYS A 326 -3.03 -0.78 15.71
CA LYS A 326 -4.13 -0.62 16.67
C LYS A 326 -3.77 -1.18 18.05
N GLN A 327 -3.17 -2.39 18.11
CA GLN A 327 -2.78 -3.02 19.37
C GLN A 327 -1.75 -2.17 20.12
N ILE A 328 -0.71 -1.68 19.44
CA ILE A 328 0.34 -0.89 20.10
C ILE A 328 -0.18 0.50 20.51
N ASN A 329 -0.98 1.17 19.65
CA ASN A 329 -1.61 2.44 19.99
C ASN A 329 -2.53 2.32 21.22
N GLN A 330 -3.31 1.23 21.33
CA GLN A 330 -4.18 1.00 22.49
C GLN A 330 -3.37 0.90 23.77
N LYS A 331 -2.29 0.11 23.77
CA LYS A 331 -1.40 -0.02 24.94
C LYS A 331 -0.80 1.33 25.38
N ILE A 332 -0.43 2.19 24.41
CA ILE A 332 0.04 3.55 24.71
C ILE A 332 -1.09 4.42 25.27
N ALA A 333 -2.30 4.33 24.73
CA ALA A 333 -3.47 5.05 25.25
C ALA A 333 -3.79 4.67 26.70
N ASP A 334 -3.60 3.39 27.05
CA ASP A 334 -3.78 2.80 28.37
C ASP A 334 -2.57 3.07 29.30
N SER A 335 -1.56 3.81 28.82
CA SER A 335 -0.35 4.17 29.56
C SER A 335 0.53 2.96 29.97
N GLU A 336 0.49 1.86 29.20
CA GLU A 336 1.36 0.72 29.42
C GLU A 336 2.83 1.08 29.09
N ALA A 337 3.75 0.55 29.90
CA ALA A 337 5.17 0.63 29.60
C ALA A 337 5.55 -0.50 28.64
N LEU A 338 6.05 -0.15 27.45
CA LEU A 338 6.41 -1.10 26.42
C LEU A 338 7.93 -1.15 26.19
N ALA A 339 8.44 -2.38 26.04
CA ALA A 339 9.81 -2.71 25.67
C ALA A 339 9.88 -3.24 24.22
N PRO A 340 11.07 -3.34 23.60
CA PRO A 340 11.21 -3.94 22.27
C PRO A 340 10.61 -5.33 22.16
N GLU A 341 10.73 -6.13 23.20
CA GLU A 341 10.22 -7.50 23.27
C GLU A 341 8.69 -7.56 23.14
N ASP A 342 7.97 -6.57 23.68
CA ASP A 342 6.50 -6.50 23.61
C ASP A 342 6.04 -6.26 22.16
N LEU A 343 6.71 -5.37 21.43
CA LEU A 343 6.40 -5.10 20.02
C LEU A 343 6.75 -6.31 19.15
N ASN A 344 7.91 -6.91 19.36
CA ASN A 344 8.35 -8.09 18.62
C ASN A 344 7.41 -9.28 18.85
N ALA A 345 6.98 -9.50 20.11
CA ALA A 345 6.04 -10.57 20.45
C ALA A 345 4.66 -10.35 19.83
N ALA A 346 4.14 -9.12 19.89
CA ALA A 346 2.87 -8.76 19.26
C ALA A 346 2.92 -8.99 17.74
N TYR A 347 3.98 -8.55 17.08
CA TYR A 347 4.13 -8.73 15.65
C TYR A 347 4.32 -10.20 15.24
N GLU A 348 5.13 -10.97 16.00
CA GLU A 348 5.32 -12.40 15.79
C GLU A 348 4.01 -13.19 15.94
N GLN A 349 3.18 -12.81 16.92
CA GLN A 349 1.86 -13.42 17.10
C GLN A 349 0.96 -13.19 15.89
N LEU A 350 0.93 -11.96 15.36
CA LEU A 350 0.17 -11.65 14.14
C LEU A 350 0.71 -12.41 12.93
N LEU A 351 2.04 -12.50 12.75
CA LEU A 351 2.62 -13.33 11.69
C LEU A 351 2.14 -14.78 11.78
N LYS A 352 2.17 -15.39 12.97
CA LYS A 352 1.69 -16.77 13.19
C LYS A 352 0.20 -16.91 12.90
N GLN A 353 -0.61 -15.92 13.26
CA GLN A 353 -2.06 -15.92 13.01
C GLN A 353 -2.39 -15.76 11.53
N TYR A 354 -1.80 -14.78 10.87
CA TYR A 354 -2.11 -14.46 9.46
C TYR A 354 -1.56 -15.50 8.49
N PHE A 355 -0.39 -16.06 8.74
CA PHE A 355 0.24 -17.05 7.85
C PHE A 355 -0.09 -18.51 8.20
N GLY A 356 -0.58 -18.76 9.40
CA GLY A 356 -0.91 -20.11 9.87
C GLY A 356 0.32 -20.99 10.10
N SER A 357 0.08 -22.24 10.53
CA SER A 357 1.14 -23.16 10.94
C SER A 357 1.95 -23.79 9.78
N LYS A 358 1.48 -23.63 8.54
CA LYS A 358 2.13 -24.22 7.36
C LYS A 358 3.16 -23.31 6.70
N VAL A 359 3.21 -22.05 7.10
CA VAL A 359 4.18 -21.07 6.61
C VAL A 359 5.29 -20.92 7.64
N GLU A 360 6.51 -21.16 7.23
CA GLU A 360 7.69 -21.07 8.08
C GLU A 360 8.11 -19.60 8.28
N LEU A 361 8.30 -19.23 9.54
CA LEU A 361 8.83 -17.94 9.96
C LEU A 361 10.28 -18.13 10.43
N HIS A 362 11.20 -17.36 9.87
CA HIS A 362 12.56 -17.36 10.41
C HIS A 362 12.68 -16.44 11.64
N GLU A 363 13.71 -16.59 12.41
CA GLU A 363 13.95 -15.94 13.71
C GLU A 363 13.95 -14.42 13.69
N TYR A 364 14.25 -13.80 12.53
CA TYR A 364 14.28 -12.34 12.35
C TYR A 364 12.95 -11.76 11.83
N ALA A 365 11.99 -12.59 11.42
CA ALA A 365 10.72 -12.12 10.83
C ALA A 365 9.95 -11.18 11.78
N LYS A 366 10.08 -11.39 13.10
CA LYS A 366 9.47 -10.56 14.14
C LYS A 366 9.93 -9.10 14.14
N PHE A 367 11.05 -8.77 13.49
CA PHE A 367 11.58 -7.41 13.39
C PHE A 367 11.04 -6.64 12.17
N GLU A 368 10.22 -7.28 11.33
CA GLU A 368 9.70 -6.65 10.12
C GLU A 368 8.92 -5.35 10.39
N TRP A 369 8.20 -5.26 11.51
CA TRP A 369 7.45 -4.04 11.87
C TRP A 369 8.36 -2.81 11.90
N SER A 370 9.60 -2.97 12.34
CA SER A 370 10.54 -1.86 12.53
C SER A 370 11.07 -1.24 11.23
N ARG A 371 10.81 -1.87 10.07
CA ARG A 371 11.15 -1.34 8.74
C ARG A 371 9.98 -0.65 8.02
N ILE A 372 8.81 -0.56 8.62
CA ILE A 372 7.60 -0.06 7.95
C ILE A 372 7.45 1.44 8.22
N PRO A 373 7.75 2.34 7.25
CA PRO A 373 7.67 3.79 7.44
C PRO A 373 6.24 4.26 7.72
N HIS A 374 5.24 3.55 7.21
CA HIS A 374 3.83 3.91 7.39
C HIS A 374 3.40 3.96 8.86
N PHE A 375 4.06 3.25 9.78
CA PHE A 375 3.73 3.30 11.20
C PHE A 375 4.01 4.67 11.85
N TYR A 376 4.84 5.49 11.21
CA TYR A 376 5.05 6.89 11.62
C TYR A 376 3.93 7.83 11.14
N ARG A 377 3.03 7.34 10.26
CA ARG A 377 1.78 8.00 9.83
C ARG A 377 0.59 7.23 10.38
N PRO A 378 0.15 7.50 11.63
CA PRO A 378 -0.80 6.65 12.34
C PRO A 378 -2.10 6.42 11.58
N PHE A 379 -2.51 5.16 11.54
CA PHE A 379 -3.76 4.69 10.95
C PHE A 379 -3.90 5.01 9.46
N TYR A 380 -2.80 4.91 8.72
CA TYR A 380 -2.82 5.07 7.26
C TYR A 380 -3.08 3.74 6.54
N VAL A 381 -2.46 2.64 6.98
CA VAL A 381 -2.35 1.40 6.19
C VAL A 381 -3.67 0.67 5.93
N TYR A 382 -4.68 0.79 6.80
CA TYR A 382 -5.98 0.15 6.57
C TYR A 382 -6.69 0.68 5.32
N LYS A 383 -6.38 1.91 4.88
CA LYS A 383 -6.95 2.56 3.70
C LYS A 383 -6.61 1.82 2.41
N TYR A 384 -5.44 1.21 2.35
CA TYR A 384 -5.06 0.35 1.22
C TYR A 384 -6.04 -0.81 1.08
N ALA A 385 -6.32 -1.51 2.17
CA ALA A 385 -7.22 -2.66 2.15
C ALA A 385 -8.66 -2.27 1.83
N THR A 386 -9.19 -1.22 2.48
CA THR A 386 -10.56 -0.75 2.23
C THR A 386 -10.73 -0.21 0.81
N GLY A 387 -9.78 0.55 0.30
CA GLY A 387 -9.79 1.05 -1.07
C GLY A 387 -9.79 -0.10 -2.09
N PHE A 388 -8.92 -1.09 -1.90
CA PHE A 388 -8.79 -2.23 -2.80
C PHE A 388 -10.05 -3.11 -2.84
N VAL A 389 -10.62 -3.47 -1.68
CA VAL A 389 -11.85 -4.30 -1.66
C VAL A 389 -13.06 -3.53 -2.20
N SER A 390 -13.14 -2.22 -1.96
CA SER A 390 -14.17 -1.36 -2.54
C SER A 390 -14.06 -1.33 -4.06
N ALA A 391 -12.86 -1.18 -4.59
CA ALA A 391 -12.60 -1.17 -6.03
C ALA A 391 -12.96 -2.52 -6.69
N ILE A 392 -12.68 -3.65 -6.06
CA ILE A 392 -13.11 -4.97 -6.54
C ILE A 392 -14.65 -5.02 -6.64
N ALA A 393 -15.35 -4.61 -5.59
CA ALA A 393 -16.82 -4.64 -5.57
C ALA A 393 -17.44 -3.71 -6.61
N ILE A 394 -16.88 -2.49 -6.75
CA ILE A 394 -17.35 -1.51 -7.74
C ILE A 394 -17.07 -2.01 -9.17
N SER A 395 -15.86 -2.51 -9.44
CA SER A 395 -15.53 -3.04 -10.77
C SER A 395 -16.39 -4.25 -11.16
N GLN A 396 -16.76 -5.10 -10.20
CA GLN A 396 -17.69 -6.20 -10.43
C GLN A 396 -19.07 -5.67 -10.82
N LYS A 397 -19.61 -4.72 -10.05
CA LYS A 397 -20.92 -4.13 -10.31
C LYS A 397 -20.97 -3.43 -11.68
N ILE A 398 -19.92 -2.68 -12.06
CA ILE A 398 -19.83 -2.04 -13.38
C ILE A 398 -19.97 -3.08 -14.51
N VAL A 399 -19.30 -4.24 -14.36
CA VAL A 399 -19.35 -5.29 -15.38
C VAL A 399 -20.74 -5.97 -15.41
N ASP A 400 -21.33 -6.26 -14.24
CA ASP A 400 -22.63 -6.91 -14.12
C ASP A 400 -23.76 -6.04 -14.68
N ASP A 401 -23.74 -4.73 -14.43
CA ASP A 401 -24.74 -3.77 -14.93
C ASP A 401 -24.69 -3.62 -16.46
N GLN A 402 -23.60 -4.03 -17.13
CA GLN A 402 -23.49 -4.00 -18.60
C GLN A 402 -23.89 -5.33 -19.26
N THR A 403 -23.99 -6.40 -18.50
CA THR A 403 -24.38 -7.74 -18.99
C THR A 403 -25.86 -8.05 -18.80
N GLY A 404 -26.60 -7.20 -18.11
CA GLY A 404 -28.08 -7.16 -17.94
C GLY A 404 -28.68 -6.06 -18.79
#